data_16649858d5b4df97fa5552b8b7599019
#
_entry.id   16649858d5b4df97fa5552b8b7599019
#
_cell.length_a   1.000
_cell.length_b   1.000
_cell.length_c   1.000
_cell.angle_alpha   90.00
_cell.angle_beta   90.00
_cell.angle_gamma   90.00
#
_symmetry.space_group_name_H-M   'P 1'
#
loop_
_entity.id
_entity.type
_entity.pdbx_description
1 polymer ?
#
loop_
_entity_poly.entity_id
_entity_poly.type
_entity_poly.pdbx_seq_one_letter_code
_entity_poly.pdbx_strand_id
1 'polypeptide(L)'
;MQLETERLIMREFMEDDWPFILAYQNDPRYLRYYHWTERTREDVQAFVEMFLSFQQERPRRNFQLAVTLKDNGQLIGNCGVRVNNPELREANIGYELASAYWGKGYATEAAREILRFGFTALDMHRIWAVTIAENKGSARVLEKLGMRLEACEREKEWIKDRWHDRLTYAIIDHEWQAPQ
;
A
#
# COMPACT_ATOMS: atom_id res chain seq x y z
N MET A 1 10.30 -13.36 1.91
CA MET A 1 9.60 -12.85 3.11
C MET A 1 8.13 -13.14 3.00
N GLN A 2 7.46 -13.47 4.12
CA GLN A 2 6.02 -13.69 4.16
C GLN A 2 5.47 -13.15 5.49
N LEU A 3 4.31 -12.49 5.44
CA LEU A 3 3.52 -12.07 6.60
C LEU A 3 2.13 -12.71 6.47
N GLU A 4 1.51 -13.00 7.62
CA GLU A 4 0.21 -13.64 7.65
C GLU A 4 -0.74 -12.89 8.60
N THR A 5 -2.00 -12.83 8.21
CA THR A 5 -3.10 -12.31 9.01
C THR A 5 -4.18 -13.38 9.18
N GLU A 6 -5.35 -13.03 9.66
CA GLU A 6 -6.48 -13.96 9.76
C GLU A 6 -6.91 -14.51 8.39
N ARG A 7 -7.02 -13.63 7.36
CA ARG A 7 -7.58 -13.97 6.05
C ARG A 7 -6.58 -13.88 4.90
N LEU A 8 -5.37 -13.30 5.13
CA LEU A 8 -4.44 -12.96 4.07
C LEU A 8 -3.07 -13.62 4.28
N ILE A 9 -2.44 -13.94 3.16
CA ILE A 9 -1.00 -14.18 3.04
C ILE A 9 -0.41 -13.03 2.22
N MET A 10 0.56 -12.35 2.80
CA MET A 10 1.31 -11.29 2.13
C MET A 10 2.71 -11.83 1.86
N ARG A 11 3.01 -12.10 0.59
CA ARG A 11 4.25 -12.74 0.14
C ARG A 11 5.05 -11.86 -0.80
N GLU A 12 6.29 -12.21 -1.02
CA GLU A 12 7.09 -11.60 -2.08
C GLU A 12 6.39 -11.76 -3.45
N PHE A 13 6.58 -10.77 -4.31
CA PHE A 13 6.15 -10.85 -5.70
C PHE A 13 6.91 -11.93 -6.46
N MET A 14 6.24 -12.54 -7.43
CA MET A 14 6.78 -13.46 -8.42
C MET A 14 6.60 -12.87 -9.82
N GLU A 15 7.44 -13.29 -10.77
CA GLU A 15 7.36 -12.81 -12.14
C GLU A 15 5.96 -13.00 -12.75
N ASP A 16 5.31 -14.13 -12.43
CA ASP A 16 4.00 -14.51 -12.96
C ASP A 16 2.81 -13.82 -12.27
N ASP A 17 3.03 -12.85 -11.38
CA ASP A 17 1.94 -12.10 -10.72
C ASP A 17 1.32 -11.02 -11.63
N TRP A 18 2.03 -10.58 -12.69
CA TRP A 18 1.60 -9.46 -13.52
C TRP A 18 0.21 -9.61 -14.16
N PRO A 19 -0.29 -10.79 -14.58
CA PRO A 19 -1.62 -10.88 -15.21
C PRO A 19 -2.74 -10.48 -14.25
N PHE A 20 -2.62 -10.86 -12.97
CA PHE A 20 -3.60 -10.52 -11.94
C PHE A 20 -3.60 -9.01 -11.64
N ILE A 21 -2.41 -8.39 -11.64
CA ILE A 21 -2.26 -6.95 -11.44
C ILE A 21 -2.84 -6.19 -12.63
N LEU A 22 -2.53 -6.60 -13.85
CA LEU A 22 -3.05 -6.01 -15.07
C LEU A 22 -4.58 -5.99 -15.08
N ALA A 23 -5.19 -7.10 -14.66
CA ALA A 23 -6.64 -7.25 -14.64
C ALA A 23 -7.32 -6.21 -13.72
N TYR A 24 -6.79 -5.96 -12.51
CA TYR A 24 -7.43 -5.00 -11.62
C TYR A 24 -6.96 -3.55 -11.84
N GLN A 25 -5.75 -3.34 -12.33
CA GLN A 25 -5.25 -1.99 -12.62
C GLN A 25 -5.94 -1.36 -13.84
N ASN A 26 -6.62 -2.14 -14.67
CA ASN A 26 -7.48 -1.66 -15.76
C ASN A 26 -8.98 -1.55 -15.39
N ASP A 27 -9.35 -1.83 -14.14
CA ASP A 27 -10.72 -1.56 -13.66
C ASP A 27 -10.95 -0.03 -13.58
N PRO A 28 -11.99 0.52 -14.23
CA PRO A 28 -12.29 1.96 -14.17
C PRO A 28 -12.45 2.52 -12.75
N ARG A 29 -12.90 1.70 -11.79
CA ARG A 29 -13.03 2.08 -10.38
C ARG A 29 -11.67 2.29 -9.73
N TYR A 30 -10.68 1.43 -10.07
CA TYR A 30 -9.30 1.57 -9.64
C TYR A 30 -8.65 2.79 -10.30
N LEU A 31 -8.73 2.89 -11.62
CA LEU A 31 -8.06 3.91 -12.44
C LEU A 31 -8.43 5.34 -12.06
N ARG A 32 -9.62 5.60 -11.50
CA ARG A 32 -10.12 6.97 -11.25
C ARG A 32 -9.22 7.81 -10.35
N TYR A 33 -8.36 7.18 -9.55
CA TYR A 33 -7.46 7.85 -8.61
C TYR A 33 -6.01 7.90 -9.08
N TYR A 34 -5.73 7.48 -10.31
CA TYR A 34 -4.40 7.42 -10.88
C TYR A 34 -4.26 8.31 -12.11
N HIS A 35 -3.03 8.73 -12.41
CA HIS A 35 -2.72 9.57 -13.58
C HIS A 35 -2.97 8.86 -14.90
N TRP A 36 -2.72 7.54 -14.95
CA TRP A 36 -2.93 6.74 -16.15
C TRP A 36 -4.39 6.39 -16.36
N THR A 37 -4.78 6.22 -17.63
CA THR A 37 -6.14 5.83 -18.05
C THR A 37 -6.22 4.36 -18.44
N GLU A 38 -5.09 3.75 -18.71
CA GLU A 38 -4.92 2.35 -19.07
C GLU A 38 -3.52 1.89 -18.64
N ARG A 39 -3.36 0.61 -18.40
CA ARG A 39 -2.07 -0.03 -18.16
C ARG A 39 -1.86 -1.12 -19.22
N THR A 40 -0.72 -1.10 -19.87
CA THR A 40 -0.31 -2.16 -20.81
C THR A 40 0.32 -3.32 -20.04
N ARG A 41 0.53 -4.43 -20.75
CA ARG A 41 1.28 -5.58 -20.21
C ARG A 41 2.69 -5.15 -19.79
N GLU A 42 3.36 -4.40 -20.64
CA GLU A 42 4.73 -3.90 -20.44
C GLU A 42 4.82 -3.03 -19.19
N ASP A 43 3.85 -2.12 -19.01
CA ASP A 43 3.78 -1.28 -17.81
C ASP A 43 3.69 -2.09 -16.53
N VAL A 44 2.85 -3.13 -16.52
CA VAL A 44 2.63 -3.95 -15.33
C VAL A 44 3.79 -4.93 -15.11
N GLN A 45 4.40 -5.45 -16.16
CA GLN A 45 5.63 -6.24 -16.03
C GLN A 45 6.76 -5.41 -15.42
N ALA A 46 6.99 -4.18 -15.91
CA ALA A 46 7.97 -3.26 -15.31
C ALA A 46 7.63 -2.93 -13.84
N PHE A 47 6.35 -2.82 -13.49
CA PHE A 47 5.89 -2.61 -12.11
C PHE A 47 6.25 -3.81 -11.22
N VAL A 48 6.05 -5.04 -11.70
CA VAL A 48 6.43 -6.27 -10.96
C VAL A 48 7.96 -6.38 -10.87
N GLU A 49 8.70 -6.12 -11.95
CA GLU A 49 10.17 -6.13 -11.97
C GLU A 49 10.75 -5.16 -10.93
N MET A 50 10.16 -3.97 -10.78
CA MET A 50 10.55 -3.03 -9.74
C MET A 50 10.41 -3.67 -8.35
N PHE A 51 9.33 -4.39 -8.06
CA PHE A 51 9.14 -5.06 -6.77
C PHE A 51 10.09 -6.25 -6.57
N LEU A 52 10.41 -6.97 -7.64
CA LEU A 52 11.44 -8.02 -7.61
C LEU A 52 12.82 -7.43 -7.30
N SER A 53 13.13 -6.25 -7.85
CA SER A 53 14.39 -5.56 -7.55
C SER A 53 14.53 -5.17 -6.07
N PHE A 54 13.43 -4.76 -5.42
CA PHE A 54 13.40 -4.45 -3.99
C PHE A 54 13.80 -5.66 -3.11
N GLN A 55 13.55 -6.88 -3.56
CA GLN A 55 13.92 -8.09 -2.82
C GLN A 55 15.45 -8.29 -2.80
N GLN A 56 16.16 -7.70 -3.76
CA GLN A 56 17.61 -7.82 -3.90
C GLN A 56 18.39 -6.69 -3.20
N GLU A 57 17.71 -5.66 -2.70
CA GLU A 57 18.36 -4.53 -2.01
C GLU A 57 19.17 -4.97 -0.78
N ARG A 58 20.35 -4.37 -0.60
CA ARG A 58 21.19 -4.60 0.58
C ARG A 58 21.85 -3.27 1.03
N PRO A 59 21.49 -2.68 2.17
CA PRO A 59 20.39 -3.07 3.05
C PRO A 59 19.02 -2.86 2.37
N ARG A 60 18.07 -3.76 2.66
CA ARG A 60 16.71 -3.65 2.10
C ARG A 60 15.95 -2.53 2.78
N ARG A 61 15.35 -1.66 1.98
CA ARG A 61 14.53 -0.51 2.43
C ARG A 61 13.10 -0.55 1.91
N ASN A 62 12.88 -1.28 0.84
CA ASN A 62 11.58 -1.37 0.18
C ASN A 62 11.00 -2.78 0.34
N PHE A 63 9.87 -2.86 1.05
CA PHE A 63 9.16 -4.10 1.32
C PHE A 63 7.76 -4.00 0.70
N GLN A 64 7.62 -4.43 -0.53
CA GLN A 64 6.34 -4.47 -1.23
C GLN A 64 5.91 -5.92 -1.42
N LEU A 65 4.75 -6.27 -0.89
CA LEU A 65 4.24 -7.65 -0.85
C LEU A 65 2.95 -7.78 -1.65
N ALA A 66 2.83 -8.86 -2.39
CA ALA A 66 1.58 -9.30 -2.98
C ALA A 66 0.63 -9.77 -1.87
N VAL A 67 -0.61 -9.31 -1.92
CA VAL A 67 -1.67 -9.69 -0.97
C VAL A 67 -2.53 -10.77 -1.60
N THR A 68 -2.55 -11.95 -0.99
CA THR A 68 -3.35 -13.11 -1.45
C THR A 68 -4.32 -13.56 -0.38
N LEU A 69 -5.45 -14.13 -0.80
CA LEU A 69 -6.42 -14.75 0.10
C LEU A 69 -5.90 -16.11 0.60
N LYS A 70 -6.04 -16.39 1.90
CA LYS A 70 -5.62 -17.68 2.47
C LYS A 70 -6.41 -18.88 1.96
N ASP A 71 -7.69 -18.68 1.68
CA ASP A 71 -8.62 -19.76 1.32
C ASP A 71 -8.35 -20.35 -0.06
N ASN A 72 -7.86 -19.56 -1.01
CA ASN A 72 -7.70 -20.00 -2.40
C ASN A 72 -6.41 -19.51 -3.09
N GLY A 73 -5.55 -18.75 -2.37
CA GLY A 73 -4.29 -18.22 -2.91
C GLY A 73 -4.45 -17.08 -3.94
N GLN A 74 -5.67 -16.60 -4.16
CA GLN A 74 -5.92 -15.57 -5.17
C GLN A 74 -5.25 -14.25 -4.80
N LEU A 75 -4.44 -13.69 -5.70
CA LEU A 75 -3.87 -12.36 -5.57
C LEU A 75 -4.98 -11.31 -5.72
N ILE A 76 -5.12 -10.44 -4.72
CA ILE A 76 -6.16 -9.41 -4.64
C ILE A 76 -5.60 -7.99 -4.63
N GLY A 77 -4.28 -7.82 -4.58
CA GLY A 77 -3.61 -6.53 -4.56
C GLY A 77 -2.22 -6.60 -3.99
N ASN A 78 -1.75 -5.48 -3.48
CA ASN A 78 -0.44 -5.39 -2.82
C ASN A 78 -0.47 -4.40 -1.66
N CYS A 79 0.49 -4.56 -0.74
CA CYS A 79 0.71 -3.65 0.38
C CYS A 79 2.19 -3.64 0.75
N GLY A 80 2.71 -2.50 1.20
CA GLY A 80 4.13 -2.42 1.53
C GLY A 80 4.53 -1.23 2.39
N VAL A 81 5.77 -1.29 2.88
CA VAL A 81 6.44 -0.22 3.62
C VAL A 81 7.78 0.11 2.98
N ARG A 82 8.10 1.40 2.90
CA ARG A 82 9.35 1.93 2.32
C ARG A 82 10.02 2.81 3.34
N VAL A 83 11.25 2.48 3.71
CA VAL A 83 12.09 3.24 4.65
C VAL A 83 12.67 4.44 3.89
N ASN A 84 12.10 5.62 4.09
CA ASN A 84 12.49 6.84 3.40
C ASN A 84 13.67 7.53 4.05
N ASN A 85 13.71 7.52 5.38
CA ASN A 85 14.77 8.12 6.17
C ASN A 85 15.17 7.18 7.31
N PRO A 86 16.22 6.34 7.12
CA PRO A 86 16.66 5.40 8.15
C PRO A 86 17.21 6.09 9.41
N GLU A 87 17.84 7.26 9.27
CA GLU A 87 18.43 8.00 10.40
C GLU A 87 17.34 8.54 11.33
N LEU A 88 16.21 8.99 10.77
CA LEU A 88 15.03 9.43 11.52
C LEU A 88 14.08 8.28 11.81
N ARG A 89 14.38 7.06 11.39
CA ARG A 89 13.50 5.90 11.52
C ARG A 89 12.11 6.18 10.94
N GLU A 90 12.08 6.76 9.73
CA GLU A 90 10.86 7.18 9.06
C GLU A 90 10.59 6.33 7.81
N ALA A 91 9.34 5.90 7.67
CA ALA A 91 8.87 5.12 6.53
C ALA A 91 7.51 5.59 6.04
N ASN A 92 7.15 5.18 4.81
CA ASN A 92 5.79 5.30 4.33
C ASN A 92 5.19 3.93 4.02
N ILE A 93 3.87 3.86 4.09
CA ILE A 93 3.11 2.69 3.62
C ILE A 93 2.28 3.04 2.39
N GLY A 94 2.02 2.03 1.58
CA GLY A 94 1.10 2.11 0.47
C GLY A 94 0.41 0.76 0.25
N TYR A 95 -0.81 0.82 -0.25
CA TYR A 95 -1.61 -0.36 -0.57
C TYR A 95 -2.52 -0.08 -1.76
N GLU A 96 -2.80 -1.12 -2.51
CA GLU A 96 -3.83 -1.14 -3.53
C GLU A 96 -4.50 -2.51 -3.56
N LEU A 97 -5.80 -2.55 -3.79
CA LEU A 97 -6.57 -3.78 -3.94
C LEU A 97 -7.46 -3.71 -5.18
N ALA A 98 -7.68 -4.85 -5.80
CA ALA A 98 -8.70 -5.02 -6.81
C ALA A 98 -10.07 -4.57 -6.27
N SER A 99 -10.81 -3.81 -7.06
CA SER A 99 -12.07 -3.16 -6.63
C SER A 99 -13.14 -4.13 -6.14
N ALA A 100 -13.13 -5.39 -6.61
CA ALA A 100 -14.01 -6.47 -6.15
C ALA A 100 -13.83 -6.82 -4.66
N TYR A 101 -12.69 -6.42 -4.06
CA TYR A 101 -12.36 -6.69 -2.66
C TYR A 101 -12.45 -5.46 -1.76
N TRP A 102 -12.90 -4.32 -2.29
CA TRP A 102 -13.13 -3.12 -1.50
C TRP A 102 -14.32 -3.28 -0.54
N GLY A 103 -14.29 -2.55 0.57
CA GLY A 103 -15.35 -2.56 1.57
C GLY A 103 -15.38 -3.79 2.49
N LYS A 104 -14.52 -4.79 2.26
CA LYS A 104 -14.46 -6.06 3.01
C LYS A 104 -13.45 -6.08 4.15
N GLY A 105 -12.73 -4.97 4.37
CA GLY A 105 -11.73 -4.83 5.44
C GLY A 105 -10.32 -5.32 5.09
N TYR A 106 -10.11 -5.94 3.94
CA TYR A 106 -8.80 -6.50 3.55
C TYR A 106 -7.67 -5.45 3.51
N ALA A 107 -7.94 -4.23 3.00
CA ALA A 107 -6.94 -3.17 2.99
C ALA A 107 -6.50 -2.77 4.41
N THR A 108 -7.44 -2.66 5.35
CA THR A 108 -7.15 -2.36 6.75
C THR A 108 -6.36 -3.49 7.41
N GLU A 109 -6.71 -4.74 7.12
CA GLU A 109 -6.04 -5.93 7.65
C GLU A 109 -4.59 -6.02 7.16
N ALA A 110 -4.38 -5.90 5.84
CA ALA A 110 -3.04 -5.91 5.24
C ALA A 110 -2.16 -4.75 5.75
N ALA A 111 -2.69 -3.53 5.73
CA ALA A 111 -1.94 -2.35 6.15
C ALA A 111 -1.63 -2.36 7.66
N ARG A 112 -2.50 -2.94 8.50
CA ARG A 112 -2.23 -3.13 9.93
C ARG A 112 -1.04 -4.06 10.15
N GLU A 113 -0.96 -5.15 9.42
CA GLU A 113 0.17 -6.07 9.50
C GLU A 113 1.47 -5.42 8.99
N ILE A 114 1.40 -4.59 7.95
CA ILE A 114 2.54 -3.80 7.48
C ILE A 114 2.99 -2.77 8.51
N LEU A 115 2.06 -2.09 9.21
CA LEU A 115 2.41 -1.21 10.33
C LEU A 115 3.09 -1.98 11.45
N ARG A 116 2.53 -3.15 11.84
CA ARG A 116 3.16 -4.03 12.84
C ARG A 116 4.61 -4.37 12.44
N PHE A 117 4.81 -4.82 11.21
CA PHE A 117 6.14 -5.13 10.69
C PHE A 117 7.06 -3.89 10.72
N GLY A 118 6.57 -2.73 10.30
CA GLY A 118 7.31 -1.48 10.31
C GLY A 118 7.79 -1.06 11.70
N PHE A 119 6.92 -1.15 12.71
CA PHE A 119 7.27 -0.78 14.08
C PHE A 119 8.10 -1.85 14.80
N THR A 120 7.79 -3.15 14.60
CA THR A 120 8.43 -4.21 15.41
C THR A 120 9.69 -4.80 14.78
N ALA A 121 9.74 -4.94 13.46
CA ALA A 121 10.85 -5.58 12.76
C ALA A 121 11.82 -4.57 12.12
N LEU A 122 11.30 -3.43 11.65
CA LEU A 122 12.13 -2.37 11.05
C LEU A 122 12.48 -1.26 12.06
N ASP A 123 11.91 -1.29 13.26
CA ASP A 123 12.16 -0.32 14.34
C ASP A 123 11.89 1.13 13.90
N MET A 124 10.81 1.35 13.14
CA MET A 124 10.46 2.70 12.70
C MET A 124 9.88 3.52 13.86
N HIS A 125 10.23 4.81 13.90
CA HIS A 125 9.62 5.77 14.84
C HIS A 125 8.32 6.35 14.27
N ARG A 126 8.30 6.65 12.97
CA ARG A 126 7.17 7.31 12.30
C ARG A 126 6.84 6.63 10.99
N ILE A 127 5.56 6.34 10.79
CA ILE A 127 5.06 5.79 9.51
C ILE A 127 3.94 6.68 9.00
N TRP A 128 4.06 7.11 7.73
CA TRP A 128 3.10 7.96 7.08
C TRP A 128 2.52 7.36 5.79
N ALA A 129 1.42 7.93 5.32
CA ALA A 129 0.79 7.57 4.06
C ALA A 129 0.11 8.80 3.45
N VAL A 130 -0.05 8.81 2.13
CA VAL A 130 -0.77 9.85 1.42
C VAL A 130 -1.97 9.27 0.66
N THR A 131 -2.98 10.10 0.50
CA THR A 131 -4.13 9.82 -0.38
C THR A 131 -4.70 11.12 -0.93
N ILE A 132 -5.39 11.07 -2.06
CA ILE A 132 -6.18 12.21 -2.52
C ILE A 132 -7.46 12.33 -1.70
N ALA A 133 -7.92 13.56 -1.47
CA ALA A 133 -9.04 13.84 -0.56
C ALA A 133 -10.35 13.17 -0.97
N GLU A 134 -10.55 12.94 -2.27
CA GLU A 134 -11.72 12.25 -2.80
C GLU A 134 -11.70 10.73 -2.60
N ASN A 135 -10.52 10.15 -2.35
CA ASN A 135 -10.42 8.72 -2.06
C ASN A 135 -10.81 8.43 -0.59
N LYS A 136 -12.09 8.61 -0.29
CA LYS A 136 -12.64 8.39 1.06
C LYS A 136 -12.42 6.96 1.56
N GLY A 137 -12.31 5.99 0.64
CA GLY A 137 -11.99 4.61 0.99
C GLY A 137 -10.62 4.48 1.63
N SER A 138 -9.60 5.08 1.00
CA SER A 138 -8.23 5.09 1.53
C SER A 138 -8.14 5.88 2.84
N ALA A 139 -8.72 7.08 2.91
CA ALA A 139 -8.75 7.88 4.14
C ALA A 139 -9.31 7.09 5.33
N ARG A 140 -10.46 6.40 5.15
CA ARG A 140 -11.06 5.54 6.19
C ARG A 140 -10.18 4.37 6.61
N VAL A 141 -9.39 3.80 5.71
CA VAL A 141 -8.41 2.77 6.07
C VAL A 141 -7.37 3.35 7.01
N LEU A 142 -6.77 4.50 6.67
CA LEU A 142 -5.75 5.16 7.47
C LEU A 142 -6.28 5.56 8.86
N GLU A 143 -7.49 6.10 8.94
CA GLU A 143 -8.17 6.41 10.20
C GLU A 143 -8.39 5.16 11.07
N LYS A 144 -8.83 4.03 10.48
CA LYS A 144 -9.00 2.75 11.20
C LYS A 144 -7.70 2.13 11.69
N LEU A 145 -6.58 2.54 11.12
CA LEU A 145 -5.24 2.15 11.57
C LEU A 145 -4.74 3.03 12.72
N GLY A 146 -5.51 4.04 13.14
CA GLY A 146 -5.11 5.00 14.16
C GLY A 146 -4.20 6.11 13.65
N MET A 147 -4.00 6.21 12.33
CA MET A 147 -3.21 7.30 11.75
C MET A 147 -3.98 8.62 11.83
N ARG A 148 -3.27 9.70 12.15
CA ARG A 148 -3.84 11.04 12.25
C ARG A 148 -3.60 11.82 10.97
N LEU A 149 -4.58 12.64 10.57
CA LEU A 149 -4.41 13.60 9.50
C LEU A 149 -3.48 14.73 9.98
N GLU A 150 -2.32 14.86 9.34
CA GLU A 150 -1.33 15.89 9.67
C GLU A 150 -1.30 17.04 8.68
N ALA A 151 -1.65 16.78 7.40
CA ALA A 151 -1.66 17.82 6.39
C ALA A 151 -2.76 17.61 5.34
N CYS A 152 -3.28 18.72 4.85
CA CYS A 152 -4.10 18.82 3.65
C CYS A 152 -3.46 19.86 2.72
N GLU A 153 -2.76 19.36 1.69
CA GLU A 153 -2.13 20.22 0.68
C GLU A 153 -3.11 20.44 -0.45
N ARG A 154 -3.64 21.67 -0.53
CA ARG A 154 -4.65 22.02 -1.53
C ARG A 154 -4.07 21.98 -2.94
N GLU A 155 -4.83 21.42 -3.88
CA GLU A 155 -4.50 21.38 -5.31
C GLU A 155 -3.08 20.86 -5.59
N LYS A 156 -2.69 19.78 -4.88
CA LYS A 156 -1.32 19.24 -4.94
C LYS A 156 -1.13 18.21 -6.07
N GLU A 157 -2.18 17.47 -6.40
CA GLU A 157 -2.13 16.38 -7.38
C GLU A 157 -2.96 16.74 -8.62
N TRP A 158 -2.33 16.72 -9.80
CA TRP A 158 -3.03 16.88 -11.07
C TRP A 158 -3.36 15.52 -11.65
N ILE A 159 -4.64 15.12 -11.60
CA ILE A 159 -5.11 13.81 -12.08
C ILE A 159 -6.31 14.03 -12.98
N LYS A 160 -6.25 13.50 -14.22
CA LYS A 160 -7.35 13.53 -15.19
C LYS A 160 -7.95 14.93 -15.34
N ASP A 161 -7.09 15.84 -15.73
CA ASP A 161 -7.41 17.24 -16.07
C ASP A 161 -8.07 18.05 -14.94
N ARG A 162 -7.81 17.66 -13.69
CA ARG A 162 -8.22 18.46 -12.54
C ARG A 162 -7.25 18.35 -11.36
N TRP A 163 -7.23 19.40 -10.54
CA TRP A 163 -6.49 19.44 -9.29
C TRP A 163 -7.23 18.71 -8.18
N HIS A 164 -6.46 18.02 -7.36
CA HIS A 164 -6.94 17.31 -6.19
C HIS A 164 -6.12 17.70 -4.97
N ASP A 165 -6.77 17.77 -3.81
CA ASP A 165 -6.09 17.92 -2.53
C ASP A 165 -5.43 16.62 -2.14
N ARG A 166 -4.20 16.71 -1.59
CA ARG A 166 -3.47 15.58 -1.02
C ARG A 166 -3.56 15.60 0.49
N LEU A 167 -3.98 14.50 1.07
CA LEU A 167 -4.02 14.27 2.51
C LEU A 167 -2.79 13.46 2.92
N THR A 168 -2.12 13.88 3.99
CA THR A 168 -1.04 13.14 4.63
C THR A 168 -1.49 12.68 6.01
N TYR A 169 -1.44 11.37 6.24
CA TYR A 169 -1.71 10.73 7.52
C TYR A 169 -0.42 10.16 8.09
N ALA A 170 -0.27 10.17 9.41
CA ALA A 170 0.88 9.54 10.07
C ALA A 170 0.48 8.94 11.42
N ILE A 171 1.33 8.04 11.90
CA ILE A 171 1.30 7.45 13.24
C ILE A 171 2.74 7.24 13.73
N ILE A 172 2.97 7.44 15.01
CA ILE A 172 4.27 7.26 15.65
C ILE A 172 4.26 6.05 16.60
N ASP A 173 5.42 5.52 16.90
CA ASP A 173 5.61 4.24 17.59
C ASP A 173 4.85 4.14 18.91
N HIS A 174 4.87 5.18 19.74
CA HIS A 174 4.16 5.17 21.02
C HIS A 174 2.63 5.38 20.92
N GLU A 175 2.11 5.74 19.73
CA GLU A 175 0.67 5.77 19.44
C GLU A 175 0.19 4.42 18.89
N TRP A 176 1.12 3.60 18.37
CA TRP A 176 0.79 2.29 17.83
C TRP A 176 0.42 1.32 18.95
N GLN A 177 -0.84 0.91 18.94
CA GLN A 177 -1.31 -0.17 19.81
C GLN A 177 -1.36 -1.46 18.99
N ALA A 178 -0.45 -2.39 19.27
CA ALA A 178 -0.53 -3.70 18.67
C ALA A 178 -1.89 -4.33 19.00
N PRO A 179 -2.61 -4.93 18.03
CA PRO A 179 -3.81 -5.70 18.33
C PRO A 179 -3.46 -6.79 19.35
N GLN A 180 -4.27 -6.88 20.41
CA GLN A 180 -4.20 -7.99 21.36
C GLN A 180 -4.65 -9.29 20.69
#